data_dd09f3c76d49bda2c3dff8a016e8e7da
#
_entry.id   dd09f3c76d49bda2c3dff8a016e8e7da
#
_cell.length_a   1.000
_cell.length_b   1.000
_cell.length_c   1.000
_cell.angle_alpha   90.00
_cell.angle_beta   90.00
_cell.angle_gamma   90.00
#
_symmetry.space_group_name_H-M   'P 1'
#
loop_
_entity.id
_entity.type
_entity.pdbx_description
1 polymer ?
#
loop_
_entity_poly.entity_id
_entity_poly.type
_entity_poly.pdbx_seq_one_letter_code
_entity_poly.pdbx_strand_id
1 'polypeptide(L)'
;MRLAITSLMLILGSQAAAECGNLCDHTWWQTATKATLRAELDAGADLKARNDAGATALHVAAFFGTGEEIQTLLNWGADVMAQSEDGTTPLLLAALNGTTENIQVLLNAGADVTVQNGFGFTPLHIASDRGSTANVKALLDAGADVQAQEKTGLTPLHIAALKSGPATIQMLLNAGADVMVQDDDGNTPLHYAANFGKDENIQTLLAAGADAKVKDNSGKTPWDYAQDNETLKGTKGYEALGKALTTK
;
A
#
# COMPACT_ATOMS: atom_id res chain seq x y z
N MET A 1 -0.62 2.15 11.64
CA MET A 1 -1.12 1.92 10.27
C MET A 1 -2.33 2.78 9.90
N ARG A 2 -3.44 2.87 10.68
CA ARG A 2 -4.54 3.82 10.36
C ARG A 2 -4.05 5.27 10.18
N LEU A 3 -3.10 5.73 10.98
CA LEU A 3 -2.53 7.08 10.90
C LEU A 3 -1.76 7.34 9.59
N ALA A 4 -1.01 6.38 9.07
CA ALA A 4 -0.24 6.55 7.84
C ALA A 4 -1.15 6.66 6.59
N ILE A 5 -2.20 5.83 6.49
CA ILE A 5 -3.16 5.90 5.39
C ILE A 5 -4.05 7.15 5.51
N THR A 6 -4.39 7.55 6.74
CA THR A 6 -5.12 8.80 6.99
C THR A 6 -4.27 10.01 6.60
N SER A 7 -2.96 9.97 6.83
CA SER A 7 -2.02 11.01 6.39
C SER A 7 -1.95 11.10 4.87
N LEU A 8 -1.87 9.96 4.17
CA LEU A 8 -1.94 9.93 2.70
C LEU A 8 -3.25 10.55 2.15
N MET A 9 -4.38 10.36 2.84
CA MET A 9 -5.66 10.97 2.43
C MET A 9 -5.73 12.46 2.77
N LEU A 10 -5.08 12.92 3.84
CA LEU A 10 -5.00 14.34 4.20
C LEU A 10 -4.22 15.16 3.17
N ILE A 11 -3.24 14.55 2.48
CA ILE A 11 -2.48 15.19 1.39
C ILE A 11 -3.40 15.71 0.28
N LEU A 12 -4.54 15.07 0.07
CA LEU A 12 -5.47 15.37 -1.02
C LEU A 12 -6.64 16.28 -0.59
N GLY A 13 -6.84 16.51 0.70
CA GLY A 13 -8.00 17.21 1.26
C GLY A 13 -7.79 18.66 1.65
N SER A 14 -6.61 19.24 1.45
CA SER A 14 -6.37 20.64 1.82
C SER A 14 -6.94 21.62 0.79
N GLN A 15 -7.70 22.59 1.25
CA GLN A 15 -8.39 23.59 0.41
C GLN A 15 -7.55 24.79 0.00
N ALA A 16 -6.27 24.83 0.28
CA ALA A 16 -5.41 25.97 -0.10
C ALA A 16 -4.94 25.83 -1.55
N ALA A 17 -5.84 26.15 -2.47
CA ALA A 17 -5.59 26.19 -3.91
C ALA A 17 -4.83 27.46 -4.36
N ALA A 18 -4.20 28.22 -3.46
CA ALA A 18 -3.72 29.57 -3.81
C ALA A 18 -2.57 29.59 -4.84
N GLU A 19 -1.72 28.56 -4.87
CA GLU A 19 -0.59 28.52 -5.82
C GLU A 19 -0.72 27.41 -6.88
N CYS A 20 -1.37 26.30 -6.56
CA CYS A 20 -1.52 25.13 -7.44
C CYS A 20 -2.80 25.14 -8.29
N GLY A 21 -3.75 26.04 -8.01
CA GLY A 21 -5.00 26.18 -8.77
C GLY A 21 -5.85 24.90 -8.83
N ASN A 22 -6.60 24.76 -9.91
CA ASN A 22 -7.49 23.63 -10.16
C ASN A 22 -6.76 22.27 -10.15
N LEU A 23 -5.51 22.22 -10.56
CA LEU A 23 -4.75 20.97 -10.69
C LEU A 23 -4.44 20.29 -9.36
N CYS A 24 -4.52 21.02 -8.22
CA CYS A 24 -4.38 20.45 -6.89
C CYS A 24 -5.72 20.30 -6.15
N ASP A 25 -6.83 20.63 -6.78
CA ASP A 25 -8.16 20.43 -6.21
C ASP A 25 -8.70 19.05 -6.59
N HIS A 26 -8.88 18.20 -5.59
CA HIS A 26 -9.41 16.85 -5.78
C HIS A 26 -10.83 16.85 -6.38
N THR A 27 -11.65 17.88 -6.13
CA THR A 27 -13.01 17.97 -6.68
C THR A 27 -12.98 18.25 -8.17
N TRP A 28 -12.00 19.03 -8.63
CA TRP A 28 -11.79 19.27 -10.04
C TRP A 28 -11.49 17.97 -10.81
N TRP A 29 -10.64 17.10 -10.25
CA TRP A 29 -10.27 15.82 -10.87
C TRP A 29 -11.44 14.84 -11.00
N GLN A 30 -12.53 15.00 -10.24
CA GLN A 30 -13.72 14.16 -10.39
C GLN A 30 -14.48 14.44 -11.70
N THR A 31 -14.29 15.62 -12.29
CA THR A 31 -14.95 16.06 -13.53
C THR A 31 -13.96 16.45 -14.62
N ALA A 32 -12.68 16.42 -14.32
CA ALA A 32 -11.62 16.73 -15.25
C ALA A 32 -11.67 15.80 -16.47
N THR A 33 -11.32 16.35 -17.61
CA THR A 33 -11.14 15.63 -18.85
C THR A 33 -9.78 16.00 -19.42
N LYS A 34 -9.26 15.20 -20.33
CA LYS A 34 -8.04 15.56 -21.05
C LYS A 34 -8.09 16.97 -21.67
N ALA A 35 -9.26 17.38 -22.15
CA ALA A 35 -9.44 18.70 -22.77
C ALA A 35 -9.34 19.83 -21.73
N THR A 36 -9.99 19.67 -20.57
CA THR A 36 -9.92 20.66 -19.48
C THR A 36 -8.53 20.70 -18.85
N LEU A 37 -7.87 19.54 -18.65
CA LEU A 37 -6.48 19.49 -18.21
C LEU A 37 -5.56 20.24 -19.19
N ARG A 38 -5.72 20.00 -20.48
CA ARG A 38 -4.90 20.67 -21.49
C ARG A 38 -5.12 22.18 -21.50
N ALA A 39 -6.36 22.64 -21.30
CA ALA A 39 -6.66 24.06 -21.22
C ALA A 39 -5.95 24.74 -20.03
N GLU A 40 -5.89 24.10 -18.87
CA GLU A 40 -5.15 24.60 -17.70
C GLU A 40 -3.63 24.67 -17.99
N LEU A 41 -3.09 23.65 -18.65
CA LEU A 41 -1.67 23.62 -19.00
C LEU A 41 -1.32 24.67 -20.07
N ASP A 42 -2.15 24.84 -21.12
CA ASP A 42 -2.00 25.85 -22.14
C ASP A 42 -2.14 27.29 -21.56
N ALA A 43 -2.90 27.45 -20.47
CA ALA A 43 -3.01 28.71 -19.71
C ALA A 43 -1.77 28.99 -18.83
N GLY A 44 -0.81 28.07 -18.76
CA GLY A 44 0.44 28.24 -18.02
C GLY A 44 0.40 27.80 -16.57
N ALA A 45 -0.44 26.79 -16.24
CA ALA A 45 -0.47 26.21 -14.89
C ALA A 45 0.93 25.73 -14.45
N ASP A 46 1.33 26.09 -13.23
CA ASP A 46 2.63 25.68 -12.68
C ASP A 46 2.57 24.26 -12.11
N LEU A 47 3.19 23.30 -12.81
CA LEU A 47 3.26 21.91 -12.40
C LEU A 47 4.15 21.65 -11.16
N LYS A 48 4.95 22.66 -10.75
CA LYS A 48 5.76 22.59 -9.52
C LYS A 48 5.04 23.16 -8.32
N ALA A 49 3.93 23.86 -8.53
CA ALA A 49 3.10 24.37 -7.46
C ALA A 49 2.62 23.23 -6.55
N ARG A 50 2.49 23.54 -5.26
CA ARG A 50 2.18 22.58 -4.21
C ARG A 50 0.99 23.07 -3.39
N ASN A 51 0.15 22.14 -2.96
CA ASN A 51 -0.86 22.43 -1.95
C ASN A 51 -0.23 22.47 -0.54
N ASP A 52 -1.05 22.74 0.50
CA ASP A 52 -0.61 22.84 1.90
C ASP A 52 0.06 21.58 2.45
N ALA A 53 -0.14 20.43 1.84
CA ALA A 53 0.51 19.17 2.19
C ALA A 53 1.75 18.87 1.31
N GLY A 54 2.17 19.83 0.49
CA GLY A 54 3.30 19.67 -0.42
C GLY A 54 3.01 18.83 -1.66
N ALA A 55 1.76 18.45 -1.91
CA ALA A 55 1.39 17.65 -3.07
C ALA A 55 1.29 18.52 -4.35
N THR A 56 1.78 17.98 -5.46
CA THR A 56 1.69 18.58 -6.80
C THR A 56 0.48 18.06 -7.58
N ALA A 57 0.18 18.65 -8.73
CA ALA A 57 -0.84 18.15 -9.67
C ALA A 57 -0.67 16.65 -9.98
N LEU A 58 0.58 16.18 -10.15
CA LEU A 58 0.85 14.77 -10.44
C LEU A 58 0.48 13.82 -9.27
N HIS A 59 0.60 14.27 -8.01
CA HIS A 59 0.12 13.52 -6.86
C HIS A 59 -1.40 13.32 -6.91
N VAL A 60 -2.13 14.41 -7.19
CA VAL A 60 -3.59 14.37 -7.25
C VAL A 60 -4.07 13.53 -8.43
N ALA A 61 -3.44 13.69 -9.60
CA ALA A 61 -3.72 12.87 -10.78
C ALA A 61 -3.42 11.38 -10.56
N ALA A 62 -2.35 11.05 -9.84
CA ALA A 62 -1.99 9.66 -9.54
C ALA A 62 -3.06 8.95 -8.69
N PHE A 63 -3.78 9.69 -7.86
CA PHE A 63 -4.84 9.16 -7.00
C PHE A 63 -6.23 9.17 -7.66
N PHE A 64 -6.59 10.24 -8.37
CA PHE A 64 -7.95 10.47 -8.89
C PHE A 64 -8.04 10.38 -10.41
N GLY A 65 -6.95 10.61 -11.11
CA GLY A 65 -6.91 10.71 -12.56
C GLY A 65 -6.76 9.37 -13.27
N THR A 66 -6.72 9.45 -14.59
CA THR A 66 -6.47 8.34 -15.51
C THR A 66 -5.00 8.27 -15.91
N GLY A 67 -4.56 7.13 -16.42
CA GLY A 67 -3.20 6.98 -16.98
C GLY A 67 -2.90 7.99 -18.09
N GLU A 68 -3.90 8.36 -18.91
CA GLU A 68 -3.74 9.36 -19.97
C GLU A 68 -3.49 10.78 -19.44
N GLU A 69 -4.15 11.14 -18.34
CA GLU A 69 -3.95 12.45 -17.67
C GLU A 69 -2.60 12.51 -16.98
N ILE A 70 -2.19 11.44 -16.32
CA ILE A 70 -0.85 11.30 -15.74
C ILE A 70 0.21 11.46 -16.84
N GLN A 71 0.06 10.74 -17.96
CA GLN A 71 0.99 10.84 -19.08
C GLN A 71 1.02 12.26 -19.66
N THR A 72 -0.11 12.97 -19.67
CA THR A 72 -0.17 14.35 -20.12
C THR A 72 0.65 15.26 -19.23
N LEU A 73 0.48 15.17 -17.90
CA LEU A 73 1.28 15.94 -16.93
C LEU A 73 2.78 15.66 -17.05
N LEU A 74 3.16 14.39 -17.20
CA LEU A 74 4.56 13.98 -17.38
C LEU A 74 5.16 14.55 -18.68
N ASN A 75 4.42 14.53 -19.77
CA ASN A 75 4.86 15.12 -21.05
C ASN A 75 5.04 16.64 -20.97
N TRP A 76 4.34 17.31 -20.04
CA TRP A 76 4.48 18.74 -19.77
C TRP A 76 5.54 19.05 -18.73
N GLY A 77 6.27 18.03 -18.24
CA GLY A 77 7.43 18.19 -17.35
C GLY A 77 7.12 18.12 -15.88
N ALA A 78 5.98 17.51 -15.50
CA ALA A 78 5.73 17.17 -14.10
C ALA A 78 6.83 16.21 -13.57
N ASP A 79 7.31 16.48 -12.35
CA ASP A 79 8.32 15.65 -11.71
C ASP A 79 7.71 14.36 -11.17
N VAL A 80 8.08 13.22 -11.78
CA VAL A 80 7.60 11.89 -11.40
C VAL A 80 8.03 11.49 -9.98
N MET A 81 9.13 12.07 -9.49
CA MET A 81 9.70 11.82 -8.16
C MET A 81 9.38 12.90 -7.14
N ALA A 82 8.46 13.83 -7.47
CA ALA A 82 8.02 14.84 -6.52
C ALA A 82 7.59 14.21 -5.20
N GLN A 83 8.00 14.79 -4.08
CA GLN A 83 7.63 14.34 -2.72
C GLN A 83 6.77 15.40 -2.05
N SER A 84 5.71 14.97 -1.39
CA SER A 84 4.93 15.79 -0.45
C SER A 84 5.70 15.99 0.88
N GLU A 85 5.12 16.72 1.83
CA GLU A 85 5.77 16.99 3.12
C GLU A 85 6.12 15.73 3.91
N ASP A 86 5.32 14.67 3.79
CA ASP A 86 5.59 13.38 4.44
C ASP A 86 6.40 12.40 3.55
N GLY A 87 6.97 12.87 2.47
CA GLY A 87 7.78 12.05 1.54
C GLY A 87 6.95 11.18 0.61
N THR A 88 5.62 11.33 0.57
CA THR A 88 4.76 10.57 -0.33
C THR A 88 5.01 11.01 -1.77
N THR A 89 5.14 10.05 -2.71
CA THR A 89 5.30 10.28 -4.15
C THR A 89 4.02 9.97 -4.92
N PRO A 90 3.88 10.41 -6.17
CA PRO A 90 2.76 10.02 -7.03
C PRO A 90 2.57 8.50 -7.12
N LEU A 91 3.66 7.71 -7.17
CA LEU A 91 3.57 6.24 -7.22
C LEU A 91 2.95 5.63 -5.95
N LEU A 92 3.25 6.17 -4.77
CA LEU A 92 2.62 5.76 -3.51
C LEU A 92 1.09 6.03 -3.53
N LEU A 93 0.67 7.17 -4.07
CA LEU A 93 -0.75 7.49 -4.21
C LEU A 93 -1.45 6.64 -5.27
N ALA A 94 -0.79 6.35 -6.38
CA ALA A 94 -1.30 5.41 -7.37
C ALA A 94 -1.46 3.99 -6.78
N ALA A 95 -0.53 3.54 -5.94
CA ALA A 95 -0.65 2.26 -5.23
C ALA A 95 -1.81 2.25 -4.23
N LEU A 96 -2.18 3.41 -3.67
CA LEU A 96 -3.26 3.55 -2.68
C LEU A 96 -4.65 3.48 -3.32
N ASN A 97 -4.88 4.16 -4.44
CA ASN A 97 -6.21 4.29 -5.07
C ASN A 97 -6.19 4.28 -6.60
N GLY A 98 -5.02 4.40 -7.21
CA GLY A 98 -4.90 4.41 -8.66
C GLY A 98 -5.18 3.05 -9.30
N THR A 99 -5.36 3.09 -10.61
CA THR A 99 -5.46 1.88 -11.43
C THR A 99 -4.08 1.27 -11.66
N THR A 100 -4.04 0.02 -12.11
CA THR A 100 -2.78 -0.60 -12.55
C THR A 100 -2.13 0.17 -13.71
N GLU A 101 -2.94 0.80 -14.56
CA GLU A 101 -2.46 1.68 -15.63
C GLU A 101 -1.74 2.91 -15.06
N ASN A 102 -2.28 3.55 -14.02
CA ASN A 102 -1.64 4.70 -13.35
C ASN A 102 -0.25 4.32 -12.83
N ILE A 103 -0.15 3.17 -12.15
CA ILE A 103 1.13 2.61 -11.67
C ILE A 103 2.10 2.40 -12.84
N GLN A 104 1.64 1.76 -13.92
CA GLN A 104 2.48 1.45 -15.07
C GLN A 104 3.00 2.69 -15.78
N VAL A 105 2.15 3.72 -15.94
CA VAL A 105 2.55 4.99 -16.55
C VAL A 105 3.65 5.68 -15.72
N LEU A 106 3.49 5.72 -14.41
CA LEU A 106 4.49 6.31 -13.50
C LEU A 106 5.81 5.52 -13.51
N LEU A 107 5.76 4.19 -13.47
CA LEU A 107 6.95 3.34 -13.55
C LEU A 107 7.68 3.51 -14.89
N ASN A 108 6.96 3.56 -16.00
CA ASN A 108 7.54 3.79 -17.33
C ASN A 108 8.18 5.19 -17.45
N ALA A 109 7.71 6.16 -16.67
CA ALA A 109 8.29 7.49 -16.59
C ALA A 109 9.49 7.58 -15.62
N GLY A 110 9.89 6.47 -15.00
CA GLY A 110 11.05 6.41 -14.13
C GLY A 110 10.75 6.62 -12.65
N ALA A 111 9.49 6.43 -12.20
CA ALA A 111 9.20 6.40 -10.78
C ALA A 111 9.98 5.28 -10.08
N ASP A 112 10.60 5.59 -8.94
CA ASP A 112 11.31 4.60 -8.12
C ASP A 112 10.32 3.70 -7.38
N VAL A 113 10.30 2.41 -7.74
CA VAL A 113 9.43 1.40 -7.13
C VAL A 113 9.78 1.10 -5.68
N THR A 114 11.00 1.44 -5.24
CA THR A 114 11.51 1.17 -3.89
C THR A 114 11.38 2.36 -2.94
N VAL A 115 10.87 3.50 -3.43
CA VAL A 115 10.72 4.71 -2.62
C VAL A 115 9.96 4.45 -1.33
N GLN A 116 10.42 5.06 -0.24
CA GLN A 116 9.74 5.04 1.05
C GLN A 116 9.27 6.44 1.43
N ASN A 117 8.06 6.56 1.94
CA ASN A 117 7.59 7.80 2.55
C ASN A 117 8.17 8.00 3.96
N GLY A 118 7.83 9.10 4.63
CA GLY A 118 8.27 9.43 5.98
C GLY A 118 7.92 8.39 7.06
N PHE A 119 7.06 7.44 6.77
CA PHE A 119 6.71 6.31 7.66
C PHE A 119 7.42 5.01 7.28
N GLY A 120 8.19 4.99 6.20
CA GLY A 120 8.87 3.81 5.68
C GLY A 120 8.02 2.95 4.72
N PHE A 121 6.78 3.35 4.40
CA PHE A 121 5.95 2.57 3.48
C PHE A 121 6.44 2.71 2.04
N THR A 122 6.59 1.56 1.35
CA THR A 122 6.81 1.49 -0.09
C THR A 122 5.48 1.37 -0.84
N PRO A 123 5.46 1.59 -2.17
CA PRO A 123 4.27 1.30 -2.99
C PRO A 123 3.72 -0.11 -2.80
N LEU A 124 4.59 -1.12 -2.60
CA LEU A 124 4.18 -2.51 -2.38
C LEU A 124 3.46 -2.71 -1.03
N HIS A 125 3.89 -2.02 0.04
CA HIS A 125 3.15 -2.01 1.31
C HIS A 125 1.73 -1.47 1.13
N ILE A 126 1.61 -0.33 0.41
CA ILE A 126 0.32 0.33 0.18
C ILE A 126 -0.61 -0.54 -0.68
N ALA A 127 -0.10 -1.12 -1.76
CA ALA A 127 -0.88 -2.03 -2.60
C ALA A 127 -1.34 -3.28 -1.83
N SER A 128 -0.49 -3.78 -0.91
CA SER A 128 -0.81 -4.91 -0.03
C SER A 128 -1.90 -4.58 0.98
N ASP A 129 -1.98 -3.33 1.47
CA ASP A 129 -3.09 -2.89 2.34
C ASP A 129 -4.44 -2.87 1.59
N ARG A 130 -4.43 -2.47 0.32
CA ARG A 130 -5.64 -2.36 -0.50
C ARG A 130 -6.13 -3.69 -1.06
N GLY A 131 -5.30 -4.73 -1.03
CA GLY A 131 -5.65 -6.06 -1.56
C GLY A 131 -5.77 -6.13 -3.08
N SER A 132 -5.26 -5.12 -3.79
CA SER A 132 -5.26 -5.13 -5.25
C SER A 132 -4.15 -6.03 -5.79
N THR A 133 -4.48 -7.27 -6.09
CA THR A 133 -3.51 -8.23 -6.65
C THR A 133 -2.90 -7.76 -7.96
N ALA A 134 -3.65 -7.03 -8.79
CA ALA A 134 -3.13 -6.46 -10.03
C ALA A 134 -2.06 -5.40 -9.79
N ASN A 135 -2.27 -4.51 -8.80
CA ASN A 135 -1.29 -3.49 -8.44
C ASN A 135 -0.07 -4.11 -7.76
N VAL A 136 -0.27 -5.08 -6.86
CA VAL A 136 0.82 -5.86 -6.24
C VAL A 136 1.67 -6.53 -7.31
N LYS A 137 1.02 -7.20 -8.30
CA LYS A 137 1.75 -7.82 -9.40
C LYS A 137 2.57 -6.82 -10.20
N ALA A 138 1.98 -5.68 -10.59
CA ALA A 138 2.66 -4.67 -11.39
C ALA A 138 3.91 -4.11 -10.66
N LEU A 139 3.82 -3.92 -9.35
CA LEU A 139 4.95 -3.44 -8.53
C LEU A 139 6.04 -4.53 -8.39
N LEU A 140 5.67 -5.78 -8.17
CA LEU A 140 6.63 -6.89 -8.10
C LEU A 140 7.33 -7.11 -9.45
N ASP A 141 6.60 -7.05 -10.56
CA ASP A 141 7.15 -7.15 -11.92
C ASP A 141 8.14 -6.01 -12.22
N ALA A 142 7.95 -4.85 -11.57
CA ALA A 142 8.85 -3.69 -11.65
C ALA A 142 10.05 -3.75 -10.68
N GLY A 143 10.18 -4.83 -9.91
CA GLY A 143 11.30 -5.03 -8.99
C GLY A 143 11.11 -4.46 -7.58
N ALA A 144 9.86 -4.28 -7.14
CA ALA A 144 9.62 -3.91 -5.74
C ALA A 144 10.21 -4.96 -4.78
N ASP A 145 10.86 -4.49 -3.72
CA ASP A 145 11.41 -5.37 -2.69
C ASP A 145 10.26 -5.96 -1.84
N VAL A 146 10.06 -7.27 -1.99
CA VAL A 146 9.03 -8.03 -1.25
C VAL A 146 9.30 -8.10 0.25
N GLN A 147 10.55 -7.89 0.67
CA GLN A 147 11.02 -7.93 2.06
C GLN A 147 11.21 -6.55 2.67
N ALA A 148 10.86 -5.47 1.94
CA ALA A 148 10.98 -4.13 2.48
C ALA A 148 10.25 -4.02 3.83
N GLN A 149 10.89 -3.34 4.79
CA GLN A 149 10.31 -3.07 6.11
C GLN A 149 9.99 -1.57 6.25
N GLU A 150 8.82 -1.25 6.79
CA GLU A 150 8.50 0.09 7.25
C GLU A 150 9.08 0.32 8.67
N LYS A 151 8.85 1.49 9.27
CA LYS A 151 9.52 1.92 10.53
C LYS A 151 9.28 1.05 11.77
N THR A 152 8.31 0.16 11.76
CA THR A 152 8.02 -0.78 12.86
C THR A 152 8.30 -2.24 12.47
N GLY A 153 9.05 -2.44 11.39
CA GLY A 153 9.44 -3.76 10.91
C GLY A 153 8.37 -4.50 10.10
N LEU A 154 7.20 -3.88 9.84
CA LEU A 154 6.17 -4.53 9.03
C LEU A 154 6.63 -4.65 7.57
N THR A 155 6.45 -5.84 6.98
CA THR A 155 6.64 -6.09 5.56
C THR A 155 5.29 -6.07 4.82
N PRO A 156 5.29 -6.03 3.47
CA PRO A 156 4.07 -6.21 2.68
C PRO A 156 3.27 -7.46 3.06
N LEU A 157 3.95 -8.55 3.44
CA LEU A 157 3.28 -9.80 3.86
C LEU A 157 2.54 -9.66 5.20
N HIS A 158 3.09 -8.93 6.17
CA HIS A 158 2.38 -8.61 7.43
C HIS A 158 1.09 -7.84 7.15
N ILE A 159 1.19 -6.83 6.28
CA ILE A 159 0.04 -6.00 5.91
C ILE A 159 -1.01 -6.81 5.15
N ALA A 160 -0.59 -7.67 4.23
CA ALA A 160 -1.49 -8.54 3.50
C ALA A 160 -2.21 -9.53 4.44
N ALA A 161 -1.51 -10.10 5.42
CA ALA A 161 -2.08 -11.00 6.42
C ALA A 161 -3.15 -10.29 7.27
N LEU A 162 -2.94 -9.01 7.58
CA LEU A 162 -3.84 -8.18 8.37
C LEU A 162 -5.05 -7.70 7.56
N LYS A 163 -4.87 -7.28 6.29
CA LYS A 163 -5.85 -6.48 5.52
C LYS A 163 -6.39 -7.17 4.28
N SER A 164 -5.54 -7.86 3.55
CA SER A 164 -5.88 -8.45 2.27
C SER A 164 -6.46 -9.86 2.41
N GLY A 165 -6.53 -10.56 1.31
CA GLY A 165 -6.97 -11.95 1.25
C GLY A 165 -5.87 -12.90 0.78
N PRO A 166 -6.19 -14.20 0.72
CA PRO A 166 -5.24 -15.27 0.39
C PRO A 166 -4.49 -15.05 -0.93
N ALA A 167 -5.15 -14.47 -1.93
CA ALA A 167 -4.54 -14.26 -3.24
C ALA A 167 -3.33 -13.30 -3.18
N THR A 168 -3.43 -12.21 -2.42
CA THR A 168 -2.32 -11.28 -2.21
C THR A 168 -1.19 -11.93 -1.42
N ILE A 169 -1.52 -12.66 -0.35
CA ILE A 169 -0.55 -13.42 0.46
C ILE A 169 0.22 -14.39 -0.43
N GLN A 170 -0.49 -15.20 -1.22
CA GLN A 170 0.14 -16.19 -2.10
C GLN A 170 1.04 -15.54 -3.15
N MET A 171 0.64 -14.38 -3.68
CA MET A 171 1.45 -13.63 -4.63
C MET A 171 2.77 -13.15 -4.02
N LEU A 172 2.73 -12.59 -2.81
CA LEU A 172 3.92 -12.16 -2.09
C LEU A 172 4.84 -13.33 -1.73
N LEU A 173 4.27 -14.45 -1.27
CA LEU A 173 5.03 -15.69 -0.99
C LEU A 173 5.70 -16.24 -2.25
N ASN A 174 4.99 -16.27 -3.39
CA ASN A 174 5.56 -16.70 -4.67
C ASN A 174 6.68 -15.76 -5.17
N ALA A 175 6.66 -14.49 -4.76
CA ALA A 175 7.71 -13.52 -5.03
C ALA A 175 8.89 -13.61 -4.03
N GLY A 176 8.85 -14.54 -3.08
CA GLY A 176 9.93 -14.80 -2.13
C GLY A 176 9.77 -14.10 -0.77
N ALA A 177 8.57 -13.66 -0.40
CA ALA A 177 8.33 -13.16 0.95
C ALA A 177 8.61 -14.27 1.98
N ASP A 178 9.33 -13.93 3.05
CA ASP A 178 9.56 -14.86 4.16
C ASP A 178 8.29 -14.97 5.01
N VAL A 179 7.72 -16.18 5.05
CA VAL A 179 6.52 -16.47 5.84
C VAL A 179 6.74 -16.34 7.34
N MET A 180 8.01 -16.40 7.79
CA MET A 180 8.43 -16.35 9.18
C MET A 180 9.00 -15.00 9.60
N VAL A 181 8.99 -14.01 8.72
CA VAL A 181 9.50 -12.67 9.03
C VAL A 181 8.83 -12.10 10.28
N GLN A 182 9.60 -11.48 11.15
CA GLN A 182 9.11 -10.83 12.36
C GLN A 182 9.23 -9.31 12.25
N ASP A 183 8.24 -8.59 12.74
CA ASP A 183 8.31 -7.15 12.97
C ASP A 183 9.10 -6.82 14.25
N ASP A 184 9.20 -5.54 14.62
CA ASP A 184 9.95 -5.09 15.79
C ASP A 184 9.36 -5.59 17.12
N ASP A 185 8.08 -5.96 17.15
CA ASP A 185 7.41 -6.57 18.30
C ASP A 185 7.49 -8.10 18.30
N GLY A 186 8.18 -8.70 17.34
CA GLY A 186 8.33 -10.14 17.17
C GLY A 186 7.12 -10.84 16.55
N ASN A 187 6.13 -10.10 16.06
CA ASN A 187 4.97 -10.70 15.42
C ASN A 187 5.33 -11.19 14.01
N THR A 188 4.85 -12.37 13.64
CA THR A 188 4.88 -12.86 12.27
C THR A 188 3.56 -12.51 11.54
N PRO A 189 3.49 -12.65 10.20
CA PRO A 189 2.22 -12.51 9.47
C PRO A 189 1.09 -13.38 10.05
N LEU A 190 1.41 -14.57 10.59
CA LEU A 190 0.44 -15.46 11.20
C LEU A 190 -0.15 -14.88 12.51
N HIS A 191 0.61 -14.14 13.31
CA HIS A 191 0.09 -13.43 14.49
C HIS A 191 -0.95 -12.40 14.06
N TYR A 192 -0.68 -11.64 13.00
CA TYR A 192 -1.63 -10.64 12.47
C TYR A 192 -2.91 -11.28 11.95
N ALA A 193 -2.80 -12.37 11.17
CA ALA A 193 -3.98 -13.08 10.67
C ALA A 193 -4.85 -13.63 11.83
N ALA A 194 -4.23 -14.16 12.86
CA ALA A 194 -4.92 -14.69 14.05
C ALA A 194 -5.58 -13.59 14.89
N ASN A 195 -4.87 -12.49 15.13
CA ASN A 195 -5.37 -11.38 15.94
C ASN A 195 -6.58 -10.67 15.29
N PHE A 196 -6.58 -10.55 13.97
CA PHE A 196 -7.61 -9.80 13.23
C PHE A 196 -8.70 -10.69 12.59
N GLY A 197 -8.73 -11.98 12.91
CA GLY A 197 -9.81 -12.89 12.52
C GLY A 197 -9.85 -13.25 11.03
N LYS A 198 -8.70 -13.34 10.39
CA LYS A 198 -8.57 -13.67 8.97
C LYS A 198 -8.42 -15.18 8.75
N ASP A 199 -9.54 -15.92 8.84
CA ASP A 199 -9.59 -17.39 8.73
C ASP A 199 -8.83 -17.96 7.53
N GLU A 200 -9.14 -17.48 6.31
CA GLU A 200 -8.51 -17.96 5.09
C GLU A 200 -7.02 -17.59 5.00
N ASN A 201 -6.63 -16.44 5.58
CA ASN A 201 -5.24 -16.02 5.64
C ASN A 201 -4.43 -16.94 6.56
N ILE A 202 -5.01 -17.35 7.71
CA ILE A 202 -4.39 -18.33 8.61
C ILE A 202 -4.12 -19.63 7.86
N GLN A 203 -5.13 -20.17 7.16
CA GLN A 203 -4.97 -21.39 6.38
C GLN A 203 -3.85 -21.26 5.33
N THR A 204 -3.82 -20.14 4.60
CA THR A 204 -2.82 -19.88 3.55
C THR A 204 -1.41 -19.80 4.13
N LEU A 205 -1.22 -19.09 5.24
CA LEU A 205 0.09 -18.96 5.88
C LEU A 205 0.58 -20.29 6.47
N LEU A 206 -0.29 -21.05 7.11
CA LEU A 206 0.05 -22.40 7.62
C LEU A 206 0.42 -23.35 6.47
N ALA A 207 -0.32 -23.32 5.35
CA ALA A 207 0.00 -24.12 4.17
C ALA A 207 1.34 -23.72 3.54
N ALA A 208 1.77 -22.48 3.70
CA ALA A 208 3.07 -21.97 3.28
C ALA A 208 4.21 -22.28 4.26
N GLY A 209 3.93 -22.94 5.39
CA GLY A 209 4.94 -23.34 6.37
C GLY A 209 5.13 -22.37 7.53
N ALA A 210 4.19 -21.46 7.77
CA ALA A 210 4.25 -20.63 8.99
C ALA A 210 4.22 -21.47 10.24
N ASP A 211 5.14 -21.22 11.19
CA ASP A 211 5.19 -21.91 12.48
C ASP A 211 4.22 -21.26 13.47
N ALA A 212 3.23 -22.05 13.90
CA ALA A 212 2.23 -21.63 14.87
C ALA A 212 2.77 -21.50 16.31
N LYS A 213 3.99 -21.95 16.57
CA LYS A 213 4.62 -21.98 17.92
C LYS A 213 5.52 -20.79 18.19
N VAL A 214 5.81 -19.99 17.18
CA VAL A 214 6.64 -18.78 17.32
C VAL A 214 5.96 -17.84 18.30
N LYS A 215 6.75 -17.26 19.20
CA LYS A 215 6.30 -16.28 20.18
C LYS A 215 6.74 -14.90 19.79
N ASP A 216 5.86 -13.94 19.95
CA ASP A 216 6.20 -12.52 19.90
C ASP A 216 7.02 -12.10 21.15
N ASN A 217 7.43 -10.83 21.22
CA ASN A 217 8.21 -10.28 22.34
C ASN A 217 7.41 -10.26 23.68
N SER A 218 6.09 -10.42 23.64
CA SER A 218 5.24 -10.57 24.83
C SER A 218 5.09 -12.03 25.29
N GLY A 219 5.66 -12.96 24.53
CA GLY A 219 5.61 -14.40 24.78
C GLY A 219 4.34 -15.08 24.26
N LYS A 220 3.50 -14.38 23.50
CA LYS A 220 2.28 -14.91 22.90
C LYS A 220 2.56 -15.57 21.54
N THR A 221 1.85 -16.68 21.29
CA THR A 221 1.80 -17.33 19.98
C THR A 221 0.62 -16.83 19.16
N PRO A 222 0.56 -17.08 17.83
CA PRO A 222 -0.63 -16.81 17.03
C PRO A 222 -1.90 -17.45 17.59
N TRP A 223 -1.76 -18.62 18.23
CA TRP A 223 -2.89 -19.30 18.89
C TRP A 223 -3.46 -18.49 20.07
N ASP A 224 -2.60 -17.90 20.90
CA ASP A 224 -3.05 -17.10 22.04
C ASP A 224 -3.92 -15.92 21.56
N TYR A 225 -3.57 -15.29 20.45
CA TYR A 225 -4.39 -14.25 19.83
C TYR A 225 -5.71 -14.79 19.24
N ALA A 226 -5.67 -15.98 18.61
CA ALA A 226 -6.87 -16.60 18.05
C ALA A 226 -7.88 -17.00 19.12
N GLN A 227 -7.42 -17.44 20.31
CA GLN A 227 -8.29 -17.80 21.43
C GLN A 227 -9.10 -16.60 21.95
N ASP A 228 -8.50 -15.41 21.93
CA ASP A 228 -9.14 -14.16 22.33
C ASP A 228 -10.07 -13.60 21.24
N ASN A 229 -10.04 -14.16 20.04
CA ASN A 229 -10.80 -13.66 18.88
C ASN A 229 -12.07 -14.49 18.62
N GLU A 230 -13.20 -13.97 19.09
CA GLU A 230 -14.52 -14.63 18.94
C GLU A 230 -14.92 -14.90 17.49
N THR A 231 -14.43 -14.10 16.52
CA THR A 231 -14.78 -14.28 15.11
C THR A 231 -14.13 -15.49 14.47
N LEU A 232 -13.06 -16.02 15.08
CA LEU A 232 -12.34 -17.19 14.59
C LEU A 232 -12.87 -18.51 15.16
N LYS A 233 -13.52 -18.49 16.32
CA LYS A 233 -13.96 -19.71 17.01
C LYS A 233 -14.86 -20.57 16.09
N GLY A 234 -14.47 -21.83 15.92
CA GLY A 234 -15.18 -22.81 15.07
C GLY A 234 -14.89 -22.66 13.57
N THR A 235 -13.97 -21.81 13.15
CA THR A 235 -13.53 -21.71 11.76
C THR A 235 -12.44 -22.74 11.45
N LYS A 236 -12.21 -23.00 10.15
CA LYS A 236 -11.18 -23.95 9.71
C LYS A 236 -9.77 -23.49 10.06
N GLY A 237 -9.49 -22.18 9.96
CA GLY A 237 -8.20 -21.60 10.33
C GLY A 237 -7.93 -21.71 11.82
N TYR A 238 -8.95 -21.48 12.66
CA TYR A 238 -8.85 -21.70 14.11
C TYR A 238 -8.50 -23.15 14.42
N GLU A 239 -9.22 -24.12 13.84
CA GLU A 239 -8.94 -25.54 14.03
C GLU A 239 -7.54 -25.95 13.51
N ALA A 240 -7.16 -25.43 12.34
CA ALA A 240 -5.84 -25.70 11.75
C ALA A 240 -4.72 -25.15 12.64
N LEU A 241 -4.88 -23.93 13.16
CA LEU A 241 -3.92 -23.31 14.08
C LEU A 241 -3.75 -24.11 15.36
N GLY A 242 -4.87 -24.56 15.98
CA GLY A 242 -4.84 -25.43 17.17
C GLY A 242 -4.16 -26.78 16.92
N LYS A 243 -4.38 -27.38 15.75
CA LYS A 243 -3.70 -28.63 15.34
C LYS A 243 -2.20 -28.43 15.14
N ALA A 244 -1.79 -27.30 14.53
CA ALA A 244 -0.38 -27.00 14.26
C ALA A 244 0.47 -26.91 15.52
N LEU A 245 -0.12 -26.54 16.67
CA LEU A 245 0.57 -26.55 17.97
C LEU A 245 0.91 -27.96 18.46
N THR A 246 0.09 -28.95 18.13
CA THR A 246 0.22 -30.34 18.64
C THR A 246 1.05 -31.23 17.72
N THR A 247 1.27 -30.81 16.48
CA THR A 247 2.08 -31.57 15.52
C THR A 247 3.57 -31.41 15.85
N LYS A 248 4.30 -32.55 15.87
CA LYS A 248 5.76 -32.59 16.15
C LYS A 248 6.55 -32.20 14.90
#